data_60506caf52e17232ab1c633e79a52018
#
_entry.id   60506caf52e17232ab1c633e79a52018
#
_cell.length_a   1.000
_cell.length_b   1.000
_cell.length_c   1.000
_cell.angle_alpha   90.00
_cell.angle_beta   90.00
_cell.angle_gamma   90.00
#
_symmetry.space_group_name_H-M   'P 1'
#
loop_
_entity.id
_entity.type
_entity.pdbx_description
1 polymer ?
#
loop_
_entity_poly.entity_id
_entity_poly.type
_entity_poly.pdbx_seq_one_letter_code
_entity_poly.pdbx_strand_id
1 'polypeptide(L)'
;MRNSDPDLLLAVETYGRGARFFSARSLVAFVGLFVFALIGAVTWFLLDREETDAVVFKAKPETFFTSSLSGDIAQGYDFYEGLESRPMPICGSGANENCVVDGEVFWLNGEQIRIANIDAPQLEGRCLSETARAREARATLQQLLDNQPIELRGKGRDAFGRVLAEVRIPDGDVGRKMVRFNVAATWKGREEPVETWCGG
;
A
#
# COMPACT_ATOMS: atom_id res chain seq x y z
N MET A 1 11.65 74.29 -13.37
CA MET A 1 10.22 74.53 -13.04
C MET A 1 9.74 73.32 -12.28
N ARG A 2 9.50 73.46 -10.97
CA ARG A 2 9.17 72.40 -10.01
C ARG A 2 7.67 72.49 -9.78
N ASN A 3 6.90 71.53 -10.32
CA ASN A 3 5.46 71.46 -10.06
C ASN A 3 5.29 70.71 -8.74
N SER A 4 4.84 71.45 -7.72
CA SER A 4 4.43 70.89 -6.44
C SER A 4 2.94 70.63 -6.52
N ASP A 5 2.53 69.39 -6.51
CA ASP A 5 1.13 68.97 -6.44
C ASP A 5 0.60 69.22 -4.99
N PRO A 6 -0.43 70.04 -4.82
CA PRO A 6 -1.01 70.35 -3.53
C PRO A 6 -1.91 69.24 -2.96
N ASP A 7 -2.18 68.18 -3.72
CA ASP A 7 -3.16 67.14 -3.34
C ASP A 7 -2.58 66.05 -2.43
N LEU A 8 -1.24 66.05 -2.21
CA LEU A 8 -0.61 65.01 -1.38
C LEU A 8 -0.70 65.29 0.13
N LEU A 9 -1.13 66.51 0.53
CA LEU A 9 -1.19 66.90 1.95
C LEU A 9 -2.56 66.68 2.61
N LEU A 10 -3.61 66.36 1.85
CA LEU A 10 -4.95 66.13 2.41
C LEU A 10 -5.26 64.67 2.73
N ALA A 11 -4.38 63.72 2.38
CA ALA A 11 -4.60 62.31 2.62
C ALA A 11 -4.11 61.78 3.99
N VAL A 12 -3.44 62.63 4.78
CA VAL A 12 -2.86 62.19 6.05
C VAL A 12 -3.73 62.49 7.27
N GLU A 13 -4.76 63.34 7.14
CA GLU A 13 -5.57 63.78 8.30
C GLU A 13 -6.83 62.97 8.61
N THR A 14 -7.18 61.96 7.81
CA THR A 14 -8.41 61.20 8.06
C THR A 14 -8.20 59.82 8.73
N TYR A 15 -6.98 59.48 9.11
CA TYR A 15 -6.69 58.16 9.78
C TYR A 15 -6.54 58.26 11.28
N GLY A 16 -7.32 59.08 11.92
CA GLY A 16 -7.15 59.36 13.35
C GLY A 16 -8.42 59.52 14.15
N ARG A 17 -9.51 58.75 13.92
CA ARG A 17 -10.64 58.73 14.87
C ARG A 17 -11.47 57.47 14.74
N GLY A 18 -11.13 56.46 15.54
CA GLY A 18 -11.94 55.24 15.62
C GLY A 18 -11.41 54.16 16.55
N ALA A 19 -10.37 54.43 17.32
CA ALA A 19 -9.99 53.50 18.38
C ALA A 19 -11.00 53.60 19.54
N ARG A 20 -12.09 52.85 19.45
CA ARG A 20 -12.97 52.61 20.58
C ARG A 20 -12.14 51.80 21.60
N PHE A 21 -11.74 52.47 22.68
CA PHE A 21 -11.10 51.82 23.84
C PHE A 21 -12.08 50.77 24.38
N PHE A 22 -11.85 49.52 24.09
CA PHE A 22 -12.52 48.43 24.77
C PHE A 22 -12.17 48.57 26.26
N SER A 23 -13.16 48.70 27.12
CA SER A 23 -12.90 48.79 28.56
C SER A 23 -12.18 47.53 29.04
N ALA A 24 -11.26 47.65 29.97
CA ALA A 24 -10.51 46.51 30.49
C ALA A 24 -11.42 45.36 30.97
N ARG A 25 -12.65 45.68 31.38
CA ARG A 25 -13.67 44.69 31.76
C ARG A 25 -14.17 43.86 30.55
N SER A 26 -14.26 44.44 29.35
CA SER A 26 -14.66 43.74 28.13
C SER A 26 -13.54 42.80 27.70
N LEU A 27 -12.27 43.21 27.79
CA LEU A 27 -11.12 42.39 27.41
C LEU A 27 -11.01 41.12 28.28
N VAL A 28 -11.20 41.28 29.59
CA VAL A 28 -11.18 40.13 30.55
C VAL A 28 -12.30 39.13 30.24
N ALA A 29 -13.48 39.63 29.90
CA ALA A 29 -14.62 38.77 29.54
C ALA A 29 -14.35 37.95 28.23
N PHE A 30 -13.76 38.58 27.20
CA PHE A 30 -13.40 37.92 25.96
C PHE A 30 -12.28 36.89 26.14
N VAL A 31 -11.26 37.21 26.95
CA VAL A 31 -10.18 36.27 27.23
C VAL A 31 -10.71 35.08 28.03
N GLY A 32 -11.58 35.31 29.03
CA GLY A 32 -12.23 34.23 29.78
C GLY A 32 -13.05 33.29 28.91
N LEU A 33 -13.86 33.83 27.98
CA LEU A 33 -14.63 33.02 27.02
C LEU A 33 -13.74 32.21 26.08
N PHE A 34 -12.62 32.80 25.64
CA PHE A 34 -11.68 32.12 24.74
C PHE A 34 -10.94 30.98 25.44
N VAL A 35 -10.54 31.18 26.69
CA VAL A 35 -9.91 30.14 27.51
C VAL A 35 -10.91 28.98 27.77
N PHE A 36 -12.17 29.29 28.08
CA PHE A 36 -13.20 28.28 28.27
C PHE A 36 -13.47 27.46 26.97
N ALA A 37 -13.49 28.11 25.81
CA ALA A 37 -13.66 27.45 24.52
C ALA A 37 -12.46 26.54 24.20
N LEU A 38 -11.23 26.96 24.52
CA LEU A 38 -10.04 26.14 24.33
C LEU A 38 -10.01 24.93 25.26
N ILE A 39 -10.39 25.09 26.51
CA ILE A 39 -10.49 23.95 27.45
C ILE A 39 -11.55 22.98 26.99
N GLY A 40 -12.72 23.45 26.54
CA GLY A 40 -13.77 22.62 25.98
C GLY A 40 -13.32 21.85 24.74
N ALA A 41 -12.60 22.48 23.83
CA ALA A 41 -12.06 21.85 22.63
C ALA A 41 -10.98 20.80 22.96
N VAL A 42 -10.11 21.09 23.93
CA VAL A 42 -9.07 20.15 24.36
C VAL A 42 -9.70 18.95 25.10
N THR A 43 -10.68 19.17 25.97
CA THR A 43 -11.39 18.07 26.63
C THR A 43 -12.18 17.23 25.62
N TRP A 44 -12.86 17.84 24.66
CA TRP A 44 -13.53 17.12 23.58
C TRP A 44 -12.52 16.27 22.81
N PHE A 45 -11.38 16.86 22.38
CA PHE A 45 -10.34 16.17 21.62
C PHE A 45 -9.68 15.02 22.41
N LEU A 46 -9.54 15.17 23.73
CA LEU A 46 -8.98 14.11 24.58
C LEU A 46 -9.99 13.00 24.87
N LEU A 47 -11.29 13.31 24.97
CA LEU A 47 -12.34 12.32 25.17
C LEU A 47 -12.72 11.58 23.88
N ASP A 48 -12.63 12.26 22.72
CA ASP A 48 -12.89 11.66 21.41
C ASP A 48 -11.76 10.70 20.95
N ARG A 49 -10.62 10.71 21.65
CA ARG A 49 -9.50 9.78 21.40
C ARG A 49 -9.70 8.38 22.00
N GLU A 50 -10.71 8.14 22.79
CA GLU A 50 -10.96 6.84 23.40
C GLU A 50 -11.93 5.95 22.60
N GLU A 51 -12.47 6.46 21.50
CA GLU A 51 -13.20 5.63 20.53
C GLU A 51 -12.35 5.31 19.30
N THR A 52 -11.05 5.00 19.47
CA THR A 52 -10.41 4.09 18.55
C THR A 52 -11.02 2.75 18.84
N ASP A 53 -11.93 2.33 17.96
CA ASP A 53 -12.50 1.01 17.90
C ASP A 53 -11.46 -0.04 18.31
N ALA A 54 -11.51 -0.45 19.56
CA ALA A 54 -11.11 -1.77 19.94
C ALA A 54 -12.06 -2.67 19.14
N VAL A 55 -11.66 -3.03 17.93
CA VAL A 55 -12.20 -4.18 17.23
C VAL A 55 -11.91 -5.33 18.19
N VAL A 56 -12.88 -5.56 19.08
CA VAL A 56 -12.92 -6.76 19.87
C VAL A 56 -13.05 -7.88 18.84
N PHE A 57 -11.88 -8.38 18.43
CA PHE A 57 -11.80 -9.69 17.82
C PHE A 57 -12.42 -10.64 18.84
N LYS A 58 -13.71 -10.86 18.68
CA LYS A 58 -14.41 -11.94 19.34
C LYS A 58 -13.80 -13.20 18.74
N ALA A 59 -12.67 -13.61 19.30
CA ALA A 59 -12.04 -14.87 19.01
C ALA A 59 -13.12 -15.92 19.25
N LYS A 60 -13.69 -16.42 18.16
CA LYS A 60 -14.47 -17.62 18.16
C LYS A 60 -13.55 -18.69 18.78
N PRO A 61 -13.95 -19.40 19.84
CA PRO A 61 -13.09 -20.43 20.38
C PRO A 61 -12.83 -21.43 19.26
N GLU A 62 -11.62 -21.39 18.73
CA GLU A 62 -11.10 -22.41 17.84
C GLU A 62 -11.14 -23.71 18.64
N THR A 63 -12.11 -24.55 18.32
CA THR A 63 -12.08 -25.94 18.73
C THR A 63 -10.80 -26.52 18.12
N PHE A 64 -9.84 -26.78 19.02
CA PHE A 64 -8.62 -27.49 18.71
C PHE A 64 -9.02 -28.89 18.19
N PHE A 65 -9.21 -29.00 16.88
CA PHE A 65 -9.40 -30.28 16.24
C PHE A 65 -8.01 -30.92 16.12
N THR A 66 -7.68 -31.78 17.07
CA THR A 66 -6.69 -32.82 16.88
C THR A 66 -7.22 -33.79 15.81
N SER A 67 -7.02 -33.45 14.54
CA SER A 67 -7.27 -34.40 13.45
C SER A 67 -6.08 -35.35 13.39
N SER A 68 -6.32 -36.58 13.86
CA SER A 68 -5.50 -37.74 13.52
C SER A 68 -5.28 -37.80 12.00
N LEU A 69 -4.01 -37.95 11.63
CA LEU A 69 -3.57 -38.33 10.30
C LEU A 69 -4.27 -39.63 9.88
N SER A 70 -5.21 -39.52 8.95
CA SER A 70 -5.66 -40.59 8.09
C SER A 70 -5.98 -39.97 6.73
N GLY A 71 -5.24 -40.43 5.72
CA GLY A 71 -5.21 -39.92 4.40
C GLY A 71 -6.56 -39.74 3.74
N ASP A 72 -6.72 -38.53 3.24
CA ASP A 72 -7.43 -38.24 2.00
C ASP A 72 -6.84 -36.93 1.50
N ILE A 73 -6.05 -37.01 0.43
CA ILE A 73 -5.59 -35.85 -0.32
C ILE A 73 -6.81 -35.33 -1.09
N ALA A 74 -7.78 -34.83 -0.38
CA ALA A 74 -8.80 -33.97 -0.95
C ALA A 74 -8.09 -32.65 -1.29
N GLN A 75 -8.08 -32.27 -2.56
CA GLN A 75 -7.54 -31.05 -3.12
C GLN A 75 -8.17 -29.84 -2.40
N GLY A 76 -7.65 -29.51 -1.21
CA GLY A 76 -7.99 -28.31 -0.46
C GLY A 76 -7.32 -27.14 -1.18
N TYR A 77 -8.11 -26.30 -1.81
CA TYR A 77 -7.67 -24.98 -2.20
C TYR A 77 -7.52 -24.18 -0.90
N ASP A 78 -6.29 -24.05 -0.41
CA ASP A 78 -6.01 -23.22 0.75
C ASP A 78 -6.24 -21.77 0.36
N PHE A 79 -7.38 -21.25 0.83
CA PHE A 79 -7.67 -19.82 0.80
C PHE A 79 -6.85 -19.15 1.91
N TYR A 80 -5.84 -18.41 1.56
CA TYR A 80 -5.21 -17.47 2.47
C TYR A 80 -5.98 -16.14 2.38
N GLU A 81 -6.99 -15.98 3.24
CA GLU A 81 -7.75 -14.73 3.32
C GLU A 81 -6.92 -13.64 4.00
N GLY A 82 -6.85 -12.48 3.35
CA GLY A 82 -6.55 -11.19 3.98
C GLY A 82 -5.22 -11.12 4.73
N LEU A 83 -4.11 -11.38 4.05
CA LEU A 83 -2.80 -11.11 4.64
C LEU A 83 -2.63 -9.60 4.83
N GLU A 84 -2.17 -9.22 6.04
CA GLU A 84 -1.92 -7.82 6.39
C GLU A 84 -0.95 -7.15 5.40
N SER A 85 -1.14 -5.85 5.20
CA SER A 85 -0.21 -5.04 4.41
C SER A 85 1.18 -5.05 5.03
N ARG A 86 2.20 -5.32 4.23
CA ARG A 86 3.60 -5.38 4.67
C ARG A 86 4.55 -4.92 3.57
N PRO A 87 5.74 -4.44 3.93
CA PRO A 87 6.76 -4.13 2.96
C PRO A 87 7.16 -5.38 2.16
N MET A 88 7.27 -5.22 0.84
CA MET A 88 7.68 -6.27 -0.10
C MET A 88 8.93 -5.83 -0.87
N PRO A 89 10.12 -5.74 -0.22
CA PRO A 89 11.35 -5.37 -0.90
C PRO A 89 11.75 -6.42 -1.96
N ILE A 90 12.70 -6.08 -2.82
CA ILE A 90 13.38 -7.07 -3.66
C ILE A 90 14.25 -7.94 -2.75
N CYS A 91 14.23 -9.26 -2.95
CA CYS A 91 15.00 -10.19 -2.15
C CYS A 91 16.51 -9.91 -2.24
N GLY A 92 17.16 -9.94 -1.09
CA GLY A 92 18.61 -9.82 -0.92
C GLY A 92 19.26 -11.14 -0.49
N SER A 93 20.43 -11.05 0.12
CA SER A 93 21.19 -12.22 0.63
C SER A 93 20.74 -12.72 2.01
N GLY A 94 19.67 -12.16 2.59
CA GLY A 94 19.16 -12.52 3.91
C GLY A 94 18.06 -13.58 3.88
N ALA A 95 17.44 -13.84 5.04
CA ALA A 95 16.28 -14.72 5.14
C ALA A 95 15.12 -14.12 4.32
N ASN A 96 14.53 -14.95 3.46
CA ASN A 96 13.46 -14.54 2.56
C ASN A 96 12.11 -14.85 3.23
N GLU A 97 11.56 -13.88 3.97
CA GLU A 97 10.21 -14.00 4.55
C GLU A 97 9.15 -13.33 3.68
N ASN A 98 9.40 -12.07 3.30
CA ASN A 98 8.50 -11.26 2.49
C ASN A 98 9.34 -10.42 1.53
N CYS A 99 9.49 -10.87 0.30
CA CYS A 99 10.28 -10.16 -0.72
C CYS A 99 10.01 -10.70 -2.11
N VAL A 100 10.28 -9.90 -3.15
CA VAL A 100 10.10 -10.26 -4.55
C VAL A 100 11.38 -10.84 -5.13
N VAL A 101 11.31 -12.05 -5.68
CA VAL A 101 12.42 -12.78 -6.30
C VAL A 101 12.63 -12.32 -7.75
N ASP A 102 11.58 -12.41 -8.56
CA ASP A 102 11.55 -12.08 -9.99
C ASP A 102 10.17 -11.55 -10.43
N GLY A 103 9.86 -11.56 -11.72
CA GLY A 103 8.60 -11.03 -12.25
C GLY A 103 7.36 -11.90 -12.00
N GLU A 104 7.51 -13.11 -11.46
CA GLU A 104 6.39 -14.03 -11.20
C GLU A 104 6.50 -14.78 -9.86
N VAL A 105 7.62 -14.61 -9.13
CA VAL A 105 7.89 -15.31 -7.87
C VAL A 105 8.22 -14.34 -6.75
N PHE A 106 7.63 -14.58 -5.58
CA PHE A 106 7.90 -13.82 -4.37
C PHE A 106 7.79 -14.72 -3.13
N TRP A 107 8.38 -14.28 -2.02
CA TRP A 107 8.22 -14.89 -0.70
C TRP A 107 7.11 -14.16 0.07
N LEU A 108 6.30 -14.93 0.76
CA LEU A 108 5.25 -14.41 1.63
C LEU A 108 5.14 -15.30 2.87
N ASN A 109 5.43 -14.73 4.05
CA ASN A 109 5.47 -15.46 5.32
C ASN A 109 6.38 -16.70 5.29
N GLY A 110 7.52 -16.63 4.61
CA GLY A 110 8.46 -17.74 4.47
C GLY A 110 8.06 -18.82 3.47
N GLU A 111 6.91 -18.66 2.76
CA GLU A 111 6.49 -19.52 1.65
C GLU A 111 6.80 -18.87 0.31
N GLN A 112 7.31 -19.67 -0.62
CA GLN A 112 7.57 -19.20 -1.98
C GLN A 112 6.31 -19.34 -2.85
N ILE A 113 5.84 -18.22 -3.37
CA ILE A 113 4.63 -18.12 -4.18
C ILE A 113 5.01 -17.87 -5.64
N ARG A 114 4.46 -18.67 -6.56
CA ARG A 114 4.52 -18.43 -8.00
C ARG A 114 3.14 -18.02 -8.51
N ILE A 115 3.07 -16.92 -9.23
CA ILE A 115 1.82 -16.44 -9.85
C ILE A 115 1.41 -17.39 -10.97
N ALA A 116 0.22 -18.01 -10.85
CA ALA A 116 -0.17 -19.15 -11.68
C ALA A 116 -0.55 -18.79 -13.12
N ASN A 117 -1.01 -17.58 -13.36
CA ASN A 117 -1.65 -17.17 -14.62
C ASN A 117 -0.75 -16.35 -15.55
N ILE A 118 0.54 -16.23 -15.19
CA ILE A 118 1.51 -15.49 -16.01
C ILE A 118 2.81 -16.28 -16.24
N ASP A 119 3.56 -15.84 -17.23
CA ASP A 119 4.95 -16.16 -17.52
C ASP A 119 5.72 -14.84 -17.65
N ALA A 120 6.79 -14.67 -16.89
CA ALA A 120 7.62 -13.48 -16.89
C ALA A 120 9.01 -13.76 -17.47
N PRO A 121 9.68 -12.74 -18.05
CA PRO A 121 11.05 -12.92 -18.54
C PRO A 121 12.00 -13.26 -17.39
N GLN A 122 13.04 -14.05 -17.69
CA GLN A 122 13.98 -14.60 -16.71
C GLN A 122 15.10 -13.60 -16.38
N LEU A 123 15.48 -13.51 -15.09
CA LEU A 123 16.59 -12.65 -14.64
C LEU A 123 17.94 -13.08 -15.26
N GLU A 124 18.15 -14.41 -15.37
CA GLU A 124 19.23 -15.03 -16.13
C GLU A 124 18.76 -15.32 -17.55
N GLY A 125 18.26 -14.28 -18.21
CA GLY A 125 17.61 -14.37 -19.51
C GLY A 125 18.55 -14.87 -20.62
N ARG A 126 17.94 -15.45 -21.66
CA ARG A 126 18.61 -16.00 -22.84
C ARG A 126 19.27 -14.92 -23.71
N CYS A 127 18.98 -13.65 -23.47
CA CYS A 127 19.54 -12.46 -24.11
C CYS A 127 19.48 -11.22 -23.20
N LEU A 128 20.23 -10.16 -23.56
CA LEU A 128 20.27 -8.94 -22.75
C LEU A 128 18.91 -8.22 -22.66
N SER A 129 18.09 -8.29 -23.69
CA SER A 129 16.74 -7.71 -23.67
C SER A 129 15.82 -8.46 -22.71
N GLU A 130 15.87 -9.79 -22.65
CA GLU A 130 15.13 -10.58 -21.69
C GLU A 130 15.53 -10.23 -20.24
N THR A 131 16.84 -10.18 -19.95
CA THR A 131 17.35 -9.77 -18.64
C THR A 131 16.90 -8.36 -18.25
N ALA A 132 16.87 -7.42 -19.18
CA ALA A 132 16.39 -6.05 -18.91
C ALA A 132 14.90 -6.05 -18.59
N ARG A 133 14.07 -6.73 -19.38
CA ARG A 133 12.63 -6.89 -19.17
C ARG A 133 12.33 -7.61 -17.85
N ALA A 134 13.13 -8.61 -17.46
CA ALA A 134 12.97 -9.32 -16.20
C ALA A 134 13.17 -8.40 -14.97
N ARG A 135 14.14 -7.49 -15.05
CA ARG A 135 14.34 -6.48 -14.00
C ARG A 135 13.16 -5.51 -13.90
N GLU A 136 12.59 -5.12 -15.02
CA GLU A 136 11.39 -4.29 -15.08
C GLU A 136 10.18 -5.04 -14.52
N ALA A 137 9.98 -6.30 -14.91
CA ALA A 137 8.91 -7.16 -14.39
C ALA A 137 9.01 -7.31 -12.86
N ARG A 138 10.22 -7.59 -12.34
CA ARG A 138 10.47 -7.69 -10.91
C ARG A 138 10.16 -6.39 -10.18
N ALA A 139 10.59 -5.25 -10.69
CA ALA A 139 10.32 -3.94 -10.09
C ALA A 139 8.82 -3.61 -10.11
N THR A 140 8.12 -3.95 -11.20
CA THR A 140 6.67 -3.77 -11.32
C THR A 140 5.92 -4.66 -10.32
N LEU A 141 6.29 -5.93 -10.19
CA LEU A 141 5.69 -6.82 -9.20
C LEU A 141 5.91 -6.30 -7.78
N GLN A 142 7.11 -5.84 -7.47
CA GLN A 142 7.44 -5.24 -6.18
C GLN A 142 6.51 -4.04 -5.88
N GLN A 143 6.34 -3.12 -6.82
CA GLN A 143 5.46 -1.95 -6.65
C GLN A 143 3.98 -2.35 -6.46
N LEU A 144 3.53 -3.41 -7.12
CA LEU A 144 2.16 -3.91 -6.98
C LEU A 144 1.89 -4.55 -5.62
N LEU A 145 2.88 -5.20 -5.04
CA LEU A 145 2.72 -5.95 -3.78
C LEU A 145 3.10 -5.12 -2.54
N ASP A 146 3.92 -4.08 -2.70
CA ASP A 146 4.48 -3.33 -1.57
C ASP A 146 3.39 -2.63 -0.76
N ASN A 147 3.35 -2.93 0.55
CA ASN A 147 2.36 -2.39 1.49
C ASN A 147 0.90 -2.63 1.07
N GLN A 148 0.64 -3.74 0.35
CA GLN A 148 -0.73 -4.13 -0.01
C GLN A 148 -1.18 -5.36 0.79
N PRO A 149 -2.47 -5.45 1.14
CA PRO A 149 -3.06 -6.71 1.56
C PRO A 149 -3.11 -7.66 0.35
N ILE A 150 -2.56 -8.87 0.54
CA ILE A 150 -2.42 -9.86 -0.54
C ILE A 150 -3.38 -11.02 -0.27
N GLU A 151 -4.25 -11.32 -1.23
CA GLU A 151 -5.12 -12.50 -1.23
C GLU A 151 -4.53 -13.53 -2.19
N LEU A 152 -4.39 -14.77 -1.74
CA LEU A 152 -3.95 -15.90 -2.57
C LEU A 152 -5.10 -16.86 -2.81
N ARG A 153 -5.27 -17.24 -4.07
CA ARG A 153 -6.13 -18.36 -4.46
C ARG A 153 -5.25 -19.50 -4.97
N GLY A 154 -4.99 -20.47 -4.11
CA GLY A 154 -4.13 -21.62 -4.40
C GLY A 154 -4.62 -22.46 -5.58
N LYS A 155 -3.67 -22.93 -6.37
CA LYS A 155 -3.85 -23.88 -7.50
C LYS A 155 -3.04 -25.17 -7.30
N GLY A 156 -2.46 -25.34 -6.11
CA GLY A 156 -1.55 -26.41 -5.77
C GLY A 156 -0.10 -25.98 -5.66
N ARG A 157 0.82 -26.90 -5.91
CA ARG A 157 2.28 -26.61 -5.93
C ARG A 157 2.85 -26.97 -7.30
N ASP A 158 3.88 -26.25 -7.69
CA ASP A 158 4.61 -26.57 -8.92
C ASP A 158 5.67 -27.68 -8.67
N ALA A 159 6.40 -28.06 -9.72
CA ALA A 159 7.41 -29.09 -9.67
C ALA A 159 8.61 -28.75 -8.74
N PHE A 160 8.77 -27.48 -8.34
CA PHE A 160 9.80 -27.00 -7.43
C PHE A 160 9.28 -26.87 -5.99
N GLY A 161 8.03 -27.25 -5.73
CA GLY A 161 7.39 -27.17 -4.42
C GLY A 161 6.86 -25.79 -4.06
N ARG A 162 6.93 -24.78 -4.95
CA ARG A 162 6.39 -23.43 -4.74
C ARG A 162 4.87 -23.48 -4.75
N VAL A 163 4.23 -22.65 -3.92
CA VAL A 163 2.77 -22.49 -3.97
C VAL A 163 2.39 -21.81 -5.30
N LEU A 164 1.59 -22.49 -6.09
CA LEU A 164 1.03 -21.94 -7.33
C LEU A 164 -0.29 -21.26 -7.02
N ALA A 165 -0.40 -19.94 -7.22
CA ALA A 165 -1.60 -19.19 -6.85
C ALA A 165 -1.94 -18.08 -7.84
N GLU A 166 -3.23 -17.76 -7.95
CA GLU A 166 -3.68 -16.46 -8.42
C GLU A 166 -3.54 -15.46 -7.27
N VAL A 167 -2.98 -14.29 -7.55
CA VAL A 167 -2.65 -13.27 -6.57
C VAL A 167 -3.53 -12.05 -6.77
N ARG A 168 -4.18 -11.58 -5.71
CA ARG A 168 -5.05 -10.41 -5.76
C ARG A 168 -4.62 -9.39 -4.70
N ILE A 169 -4.82 -8.14 -5.04
CA ILE A 169 -4.71 -6.97 -4.16
C ILE A 169 -6.03 -6.19 -4.27
N PRO A 170 -6.33 -5.18 -3.43
CA PRO A 170 -7.57 -4.40 -3.51
C PRO A 170 -7.84 -3.85 -4.91
N ASP A 171 -6.79 -3.49 -5.64
CA ASP A 171 -6.88 -2.96 -7.01
C ASP A 171 -6.97 -4.07 -8.10
N GLY A 172 -7.18 -5.33 -7.73
CA GLY A 172 -7.48 -6.44 -8.62
C GLY A 172 -6.40 -7.51 -8.73
N ASP A 173 -6.49 -8.34 -9.78
CA ASP A 173 -5.59 -9.47 -10.03
C ASP A 173 -4.21 -8.98 -10.49
N VAL A 174 -3.17 -9.39 -9.76
CA VAL A 174 -1.77 -8.97 -9.98
C VAL A 174 -1.25 -9.50 -11.31
N GLY A 175 -1.49 -10.78 -11.63
CA GLY A 175 -1.04 -11.36 -12.90
C GLY A 175 -1.61 -10.63 -14.11
N ARG A 176 -2.92 -10.31 -14.09
CA ARG A 176 -3.54 -9.52 -15.17
C ARG A 176 -2.97 -8.10 -15.27
N LYS A 177 -2.57 -7.50 -14.15
CA LYS A 177 -1.89 -6.18 -14.17
C LYS A 177 -0.53 -6.28 -14.82
N MET A 178 0.26 -7.29 -14.46
CA MET A 178 1.58 -7.55 -15.06
C MET A 178 1.49 -7.71 -16.58
N VAL A 179 0.50 -8.46 -17.07
CA VAL A 179 0.23 -8.60 -18.52
C VAL A 179 -0.19 -7.27 -19.13
N ARG A 180 -1.06 -6.51 -18.50
CA ARG A 180 -1.50 -5.18 -18.98
C ARG A 180 -0.34 -4.19 -19.09
N PHE A 181 0.60 -4.24 -18.17
CA PHE A 181 1.81 -3.42 -18.19
C PHE A 181 2.87 -3.93 -19.18
N ASN A 182 2.58 -5.02 -19.90
CA ASN A 182 3.46 -5.64 -20.88
C ASN A 182 4.81 -6.11 -20.30
N VAL A 183 4.82 -6.46 -19.00
CA VAL A 183 6.00 -6.98 -18.30
C VAL A 183 5.93 -8.49 -18.06
N ALA A 184 4.79 -9.12 -18.37
CA ALA A 184 4.59 -10.56 -18.38
C ALA A 184 3.63 -10.96 -19.51
N ALA A 185 3.65 -12.21 -19.89
CA ALA A 185 2.67 -12.83 -20.79
C ALA A 185 1.64 -13.66 -20.00
N THR A 186 0.46 -13.91 -20.59
CA THR A 186 -0.49 -14.84 -20.02
C THR A 186 0.04 -16.27 -20.13
N TRP A 187 0.03 -17.02 -19.01
CA TRP A 187 0.44 -18.43 -19.02
C TRP A 187 -0.45 -19.28 -19.92
N LYS A 188 0.15 -20.04 -20.84
CA LYS A 188 -0.52 -20.91 -21.82
C LYS A 188 -0.17 -22.40 -21.62
N GLY A 189 0.24 -22.78 -20.41
CA GLY A 189 0.66 -24.15 -20.10
C GLY A 189 2.12 -24.46 -20.47
N ARG A 190 2.86 -23.48 -20.97
CA ARG A 190 4.29 -23.57 -21.32
C ARG A 190 4.93 -22.18 -21.21
N GLU A 191 6.23 -22.14 -21.04
CA GLU A 191 7.03 -20.90 -21.13
C GLU A 191 6.90 -20.26 -22.52
N GLU A 192 6.97 -18.93 -22.53
CA GLU A 192 6.97 -18.19 -23.79
C GLU A 192 8.27 -18.48 -24.58
N PRO A 193 8.17 -18.52 -25.91
CA PRO A 193 9.33 -18.73 -26.76
C PRO A 193 10.35 -17.57 -26.60
N VAL A 194 11.61 -17.85 -26.94
CA VAL A 194 12.71 -16.88 -26.78
C VAL A 194 12.45 -15.57 -27.53
N GLU A 195 11.79 -15.64 -28.66
CA GLU A 195 11.46 -14.51 -29.53
C GLU A 195 10.53 -13.50 -28.82
N THR A 196 9.69 -13.95 -27.89
CA THR A 196 8.79 -13.09 -27.11
C THR A 196 9.56 -12.05 -26.30
N TRP A 197 10.70 -12.45 -25.75
CA TRP A 197 11.50 -11.59 -24.88
C TRP A 197 12.76 -11.05 -25.56
N CYS A 198 13.26 -11.74 -26.59
CA CYS A 198 14.52 -11.42 -27.29
C CYS A 198 14.32 -10.84 -28.70
N GLY A 199 13.11 -10.93 -29.26
CA GLY A 199 12.78 -10.36 -30.55
C GLY A 199 12.40 -8.88 -30.42
N GLY A 200 13.33 -7.98 -30.65
CA GLY A 200 13.11 -6.54 -30.64
C GLY A 200 14.19 -5.84 -31.41
#